data_bc1e8e96f039359a5bb484c188bf3af4
#
_entry.id   bc1e8e96f039359a5bb484c188bf3af4
#
_cell.length_a   1.000
_cell.length_b   1.000
_cell.length_c   1.000
_cell.angle_alpha   90.00
_cell.angle_beta   90.00
_cell.angle_gamma   90.00
#
_symmetry.space_group_name_H-M   'P 1'
#
loop_
_entity.id
_entity.type
_entity.pdbx_description
1 polymer ?
#
loop_
_entity_poly.entity_id
_entity_poly.type
_entity_poly.pdbx_seq_one_letter_code
_entity_poly.pdbx_strand_id
1 'polypeptide(L)'
;MVALFCFIIFLSLTHLSSTNARPIDSPSIADCPKQCGDVKISYPFGIGYSHCFFKGFEVNCSQNIPYLPESKLQLLEILQGEVRINSTEFIAKFCPSSLKIEIPQITLSEARPYTISATSNKFIAIGCNTMGMVTSTGELMSSNRCYSNCPTKESIVNGSCKHIGCCEARLLQVRKELQIYVTQFYTNFSECSYGFFVEDGSYIFRESDLLDFDKTAKISTRLEWSIGGSCFHPGGAPAHICADNTSCANTSYGYRCTCLNGYKGNPYLYGSQGCQGTLSLVLYVNVQPGLQEMEELMEPAAVWNMKSSKCQIQSQQFS
;
A
#
# COMPACT_ATOMS: atom_id res chain seq x y z
N MET A 1 -16.58 54.49 54.81
CA MET A 1 -16.12 54.86 53.44
C MET A 1 -15.19 53.84 52.84
N VAL A 2 -14.34 53.15 53.58
CA VAL A 2 -13.39 52.17 53.06
C VAL A 2 -14.07 50.90 52.53
N ALA A 3 -15.16 50.42 53.15
CA ALA A 3 -15.91 49.24 52.74
C ALA A 3 -16.65 49.38 51.39
N LEU A 4 -17.06 50.61 51.07
CA LEU A 4 -17.76 50.88 49.79
C LEU A 4 -16.81 50.91 48.58
N PHE A 5 -15.56 51.29 48.83
CA PHE A 5 -14.52 51.31 47.78
C PHE A 5 -14.03 49.88 47.39
N CYS A 6 -13.96 48.96 48.34
CA CYS A 6 -13.61 47.55 48.06
C CYS A 6 -14.72 46.84 47.23
N PHE A 7 -16.00 47.19 47.44
CA PHE A 7 -17.11 46.57 46.70
C PHE A 7 -17.15 47.03 45.25
N ILE A 8 -16.78 48.30 44.97
CA ILE A 8 -16.75 48.83 43.61
C ILE A 8 -15.58 48.26 42.81
N ILE A 9 -14.42 47.99 43.46
CA ILE A 9 -13.26 47.35 42.81
C ILE A 9 -13.55 45.87 42.52
N PHE A 10 -14.34 45.19 43.34
CA PHE A 10 -14.71 43.78 43.10
C PHE A 10 -15.76 43.66 41.94
N LEU A 11 -16.63 44.62 41.76
CA LEU A 11 -17.61 44.63 40.67
C LEU A 11 -17.02 45.03 39.34
N SER A 12 -15.90 45.77 39.29
CA SER A 12 -15.20 46.12 38.05
C SER A 12 -14.28 45.03 37.52
N LEU A 13 -13.93 44.01 38.32
CA LEU A 13 -13.12 42.87 37.89
C LEU A 13 -13.93 41.70 37.32
N THR A 14 -15.25 41.73 37.36
CA THR A 14 -16.12 40.68 36.83
C THR A 14 -16.52 40.86 35.36
N HIS A 15 -16.14 41.96 34.74
CA HIS A 15 -16.33 42.21 33.30
C HIS A 15 -15.03 42.00 32.47
N LEU A 16 -14.19 41.03 32.81
CA LEU A 16 -13.33 40.46 31.82
C LEU A 16 -14.24 39.61 30.90
N SER A 17 -14.76 40.23 29.88
CA SER A 17 -15.35 39.53 28.72
C SER A 17 -14.32 38.54 28.24
N SER A 18 -14.55 37.26 28.50
CA SER A 18 -13.95 36.20 27.74
C SER A 18 -14.34 36.43 26.31
N THR A 19 -13.51 37.11 25.56
CA THR A 19 -13.53 37.02 24.12
C THR A 19 -13.26 35.54 23.84
N ASN A 20 -14.31 34.77 23.66
CA ASN A 20 -14.26 33.52 22.95
C ASN A 20 -13.70 33.85 21.57
N ALA A 21 -12.36 33.85 21.46
CA ALA A 21 -11.70 33.68 20.20
C ALA A 21 -12.27 32.35 19.67
N ARG A 22 -13.20 32.42 18.73
CA ARG A 22 -13.59 31.26 17.95
C ARG A 22 -12.27 30.67 17.43
N PRO A 23 -12.00 29.39 17.67
CA PRO A 23 -10.92 28.76 16.98
C PRO A 23 -11.16 29.07 15.51
N ILE A 24 -10.20 29.68 14.83
CA ILE A 24 -10.19 29.75 13.38
C ILE A 24 -10.39 28.29 13.00
N ASP A 25 -11.55 27.98 12.37
CA ASP A 25 -11.86 26.63 11.93
C ASP A 25 -10.73 26.19 11.02
N SER A 26 -9.76 25.48 11.60
CA SER A 26 -8.74 24.81 10.82
C SER A 26 -9.47 23.82 9.94
N PRO A 27 -9.31 23.90 8.60
CA PRO A 27 -10.04 23.03 7.70
C PRO A 27 -9.88 21.59 8.16
N SER A 28 -10.99 20.93 8.45
CA SER A 28 -11.01 19.59 9.00
C SER A 28 -10.70 18.57 7.90
N ILE A 29 -9.85 17.59 8.17
CA ILE A 29 -9.67 16.42 7.28
C ILE A 29 -11.01 15.69 7.05
N ALA A 30 -11.99 15.89 7.94
CA ALA A 30 -13.34 15.34 7.78
C ALA A 30 -14.05 15.81 6.50
N ASP A 31 -13.75 17.04 6.03
CA ASP A 31 -14.37 17.65 4.86
C ASP A 31 -13.71 17.27 3.53
N CYS A 32 -12.61 16.49 3.60
CA CYS A 32 -11.87 16.09 2.42
C CYS A 32 -12.53 14.92 1.68
N PRO A 33 -12.43 14.88 0.33
CA PRO A 33 -12.91 13.74 -0.45
C PRO A 33 -12.24 12.44 -0.02
N LYS A 34 -13.04 11.40 0.26
CA LYS A 34 -12.56 10.10 0.77
C LYS A 34 -12.51 9.01 -0.30
N GLN A 35 -12.84 9.35 -1.55
CA GLN A 35 -12.92 8.40 -2.64
C GLN A 35 -12.69 9.08 -4.00
N CYS A 36 -12.12 8.35 -4.95
CA CYS A 36 -12.04 8.70 -6.36
C CYS A 36 -12.33 7.45 -7.19
N GLY A 37 -13.46 7.45 -7.92
CA GLY A 37 -13.97 6.23 -8.54
C GLY A 37 -14.19 5.15 -7.48
N ASP A 38 -13.64 3.97 -7.70
CA ASP A 38 -13.75 2.85 -6.75
C ASP A 38 -12.64 2.85 -5.68
N VAL A 39 -11.69 3.78 -5.75
CA VAL A 39 -10.53 3.82 -4.84
C VAL A 39 -10.85 4.67 -3.62
N LYS A 40 -10.78 4.06 -2.44
CA LYS A 40 -10.86 4.75 -1.15
C LYS A 40 -9.57 5.50 -0.88
N ILE A 41 -9.70 6.79 -0.54
CA ILE A 41 -8.57 7.66 -0.23
C ILE A 41 -8.56 7.94 1.27
N SER A 42 -7.46 7.60 1.94
CA SER A 42 -7.27 7.84 3.37
C SER A 42 -5.94 8.55 3.63
N TYR A 43 -5.93 9.45 4.59
CA TYR A 43 -4.70 10.14 4.99
C TYR A 43 -3.58 9.12 5.32
N PRO A 44 -2.33 9.31 4.88
CA PRO A 44 -1.73 10.56 4.41
C PRO A 44 -2.06 10.95 2.96
N PHE A 45 -2.77 10.12 2.20
CA PHE A 45 -3.27 10.45 0.86
C PHE A 45 -4.49 11.37 0.94
N GLY A 46 -4.69 12.18 -0.10
CA GLY A 46 -5.88 13.01 -0.20
C GLY A 46 -6.04 13.69 -1.54
N ILE A 47 -7.20 14.31 -1.74
CA ILE A 47 -7.63 14.99 -2.98
C ILE A 47 -8.00 16.42 -2.65
N GLY A 48 -7.66 17.34 -3.54
CA GLY A 48 -8.12 18.73 -3.47
C GLY A 48 -7.19 19.65 -2.71
N TYR A 49 -7.61 20.18 -1.56
CA TYR A 49 -6.84 21.18 -0.82
C TYR A 49 -5.63 20.60 -0.09
N SER A 50 -4.61 21.42 0.10
CA SER A 50 -3.32 21.00 0.70
C SER A 50 -3.42 20.45 2.14
N HIS A 51 -4.50 20.78 2.88
CA HIS A 51 -4.74 20.22 4.21
C HIS A 51 -5.33 18.79 4.17
N CYS A 52 -5.79 18.33 3.00
CA CYS A 52 -6.38 17.01 2.84
C CYS A 52 -5.37 15.88 2.72
N PHE A 53 -4.10 16.19 2.49
CA PHE A 53 -3.06 15.19 2.31
C PHE A 53 -1.74 15.64 2.94
N PHE A 54 -0.88 14.71 3.25
CA PHE A 54 0.49 15.02 3.60
C PHE A 54 1.30 15.34 2.33
N LYS A 55 2.22 16.31 2.43
CA LYS A 55 3.02 16.76 1.27
C LYS A 55 3.63 15.58 0.51
N GLY A 56 3.32 15.45 -0.77
CA GLY A 56 3.77 14.37 -1.66
C GLY A 56 2.78 13.22 -1.81
N PHE A 57 1.67 13.23 -1.04
CA PHE A 57 0.65 12.19 -1.06
C PHE A 57 -0.67 12.65 -1.71
N GLU A 58 -0.66 13.75 -2.43
CA GLU A 58 -1.79 14.19 -3.22
C GLU A 58 -2.19 13.14 -4.27
N VAL A 59 -3.48 12.98 -4.49
CA VAL A 59 -4.05 12.12 -5.54
C VAL A 59 -4.81 13.02 -6.51
N ASN A 60 -4.47 12.92 -7.78
CA ASN A 60 -5.18 13.64 -8.84
C ASN A 60 -6.38 12.81 -9.30
N CYS A 61 -7.58 13.26 -8.99
CA CYS A 61 -8.81 12.60 -9.38
C CYS A 61 -9.38 13.28 -10.66
N SER A 62 -9.26 12.63 -11.80
CA SER A 62 -9.75 13.10 -13.09
C SER A 62 -10.77 12.11 -13.65
N GLN A 63 -11.97 12.57 -13.97
CA GLN A 63 -13.06 11.75 -14.51
C GLN A 63 -13.33 10.47 -13.67
N ASN A 64 -13.28 10.58 -12.35
CA ASN A 64 -13.39 9.47 -11.40
C ASN A 64 -12.26 8.43 -11.49
N ILE A 65 -11.13 8.77 -12.11
CA ILE A 65 -9.95 7.92 -12.16
C ILE A 65 -8.84 8.59 -11.33
N PRO A 66 -8.32 7.93 -10.30
CA PRO A 66 -7.22 8.47 -9.50
C PRO A 66 -5.86 8.21 -10.17
N TYR A 67 -5.01 9.23 -10.12
CA TYR A 67 -3.62 9.15 -10.61
C TYR A 67 -2.66 9.65 -9.53
N LEU A 68 -1.47 9.08 -9.50
CA LEU A 68 -0.37 9.65 -8.73
C LEU A 68 0.11 10.93 -9.43
N PRO A 69 0.43 12.00 -8.65
CA PRO A 69 0.80 13.30 -9.23
C PRO A 69 2.08 13.23 -10.04
N GLU A 70 2.18 14.12 -11.03
CA GLU A 70 3.31 14.23 -11.96
C GLU A 70 3.64 12.94 -12.75
N SER A 71 2.75 11.95 -12.65
CA SER A 71 2.86 10.71 -13.39
C SER A 71 1.51 10.38 -14.06
N LYS A 72 1.56 9.54 -15.06
CA LYS A 72 0.35 8.96 -15.66
C LYS A 72 -0.05 7.65 -14.97
N LEU A 73 0.52 7.36 -13.81
CA LEU A 73 0.28 6.14 -13.07
C LEU A 73 -1.10 6.16 -12.44
N GLN A 74 -2.01 5.39 -13.02
CA GLN A 74 -3.33 5.18 -12.45
C GLN A 74 -3.22 4.40 -11.15
N LEU A 75 -3.79 4.97 -10.08
CA LEU A 75 -3.89 4.33 -8.77
C LEU A 75 -5.08 3.36 -8.77
N LEU A 76 -4.85 2.12 -8.40
CA LEU A 76 -5.89 1.08 -8.31
C LEU A 76 -6.34 0.84 -6.87
N GLU A 77 -5.42 0.98 -5.90
CA GLU A 77 -5.71 0.73 -4.49
C GLU A 77 -4.64 1.37 -3.59
N ILE A 78 -5.07 1.83 -2.42
CA ILE A 78 -4.18 2.26 -1.32
C ILE A 78 -4.21 1.20 -0.24
N LEU A 79 -3.03 0.72 0.13
CA LEU A 79 -2.81 -0.32 1.12
C LEU A 79 -1.92 0.21 2.26
N GLN A 80 -1.81 -0.57 3.33
CA GLN A 80 -0.91 -0.21 4.42
C GLN A 80 0.54 -0.32 3.95
N GLY A 81 1.20 0.83 3.76
CA GLY A 81 2.60 0.91 3.32
C GLY A 81 2.83 0.70 1.83
N GLU A 82 1.82 0.41 1.04
CA GLU A 82 1.90 0.21 -0.40
C GLU A 82 0.73 0.86 -1.14
N VAL A 83 0.91 1.08 -2.43
CA VAL A 83 -0.17 1.37 -3.38
C VAL A 83 -0.08 0.39 -4.55
N ARG A 84 -1.23 0.02 -5.11
CA ARG A 84 -1.31 -0.73 -6.36
C ARG A 84 -1.57 0.24 -7.51
N ILE A 85 -0.78 0.15 -8.56
CA ILE A 85 -0.91 0.96 -9.76
C ILE A 85 -1.18 0.09 -10.99
N ASN A 86 -1.81 0.67 -11.99
CA ASN A 86 -1.87 0.09 -13.34
C ASN A 86 -0.51 0.31 -14.02
N SER A 87 0.14 -0.77 -14.41
CA SER A 87 1.46 -0.77 -15.05
C SER A 87 1.45 -1.38 -16.46
N THR A 88 0.30 -1.50 -17.07
CA THR A 88 0.16 -2.07 -18.43
C THR A 88 0.98 -1.30 -19.48
N GLU A 89 1.19 -0.01 -19.31
CA GLU A 89 2.02 0.81 -20.20
C GLU A 89 3.53 0.50 -20.11
N PHE A 90 3.95 -0.24 -19.08
CA PHE A 90 5.36 -0.57 -18.85
C PHE A 90 5.71 -2.01 -19.26
N ILE A 91 5.10 -2.49 -20.31
CA ILE A 91 5.42 -3.80 -20.89
C ILE A 91 6.51 -3.61 -21.94
N ALA A 92 7.68 -4.20 -21.70
CA ALA A 92 8.72 -4.31 -22.71
C ALA A 92 8.29 -5.28 -23.81
N LYS A 93 8.63 -4.96 -25.05
CA LYS A 93 8.31 -5.79 -26.21
C LYS A 93 9.51 -5.88 -27.15
N PHE A 94 9.76 -7.06 -27.65
CA PHE A 94 10.74 -7.32 -28.69
C PHE A 94 10.18 -8.30 -29.70
N CYS A 95 10.11 -7.88 -30.98
CA CYS A 95 9.64 -8.72 -32.08
C CYS A 95 10.72 -8.76 -33.18
N PRO A 96 11.50 -9.82 -33.29
CA PRO A 96 12.59 -9.94 -34.26
C PRO A 96 12.15 -9.75 -35.70
N SER A 97 10.99 -10.30 -36.08
CA SER A 97 10.46 -10.24 -37.45
C SER A 97 10.14 -8.83 -37.94
N SER A 98 9.70 -7.95 -37.05
CA SER A 98 9.35 -6.55 -37.34
C SER A 98 10.40 -5.56 -36.88
N LEU A 99 11.49 -6.00 -36.22
CA LEU A 99 12.50 -5.19 -35.57
C LEU A 99 11.89 -4.19 -34.56
N LYS A 100 10.71 -4.50 -34.06
CA LYS A 100 10.03 -3.65 -33.09
C LYS A 100 10.57 -3.90 -31.70
N ILE A 101 11.13 -2.85 -31.10
CA ILE A 101 11.69 -2.86 -29.74
C ILE A 101 11.00 -1.78 -28.93
N GLU A 102 10.40 -2.15 -27.81
CA GLU A 102 9.85 -1.24 -26.82
C GLU A 102 10.57 -1.48 -25.49
N ILE A 103 11.24 -0.45 -24.98
CA ILE A 103 11.99 -0.49 -23.71
C ILE A 103 11.33 0.52 -22.77
N PRO A 104 10.36 0.12 -21.99
CA PRO A 104 9.73 1.01 -21.04
C PRO A 104 10.67 1.29 -19.87
N GLN A 105 10.52 2.49 -19.34
CA GLN A 105 11.20 2.95 -18.16
C GLN A 105 10.17 3.41 -17.13
N ILE A 106 10.25 2.87 -15.92
CA ILE A 106 9.48 3.35 -14.78
C ILE A 106 10.40 4.27 -13.98
N THR A 107 10.07 5.56 -13.93
CA THR A 107 10.79 6.55 -13.15
C THR A 107 9.86 7.17 -12.14
N LEU A 108 10.18 7.00 -10.85
CA LEU A 108 9.50 7.63 -9.74
C LEU A 108 10.35 8.80 -9.26
N SER A 109 9.76 9.99 -9.21
CA SER A 109 10.45 11.20 -8.78
C SER A 109 11.10 11.05 -7.40
N GLU A 110 12.33 11.52 -7.23
CA GLU A 110 13.01 11.56 -5.93
C GLU A 110 12.25 12.39 -4.88
N ALA A 111 11.50 13.41 -5.32
CA ALA A 111 10.67 14.24 -4.45
C ALA A 111 9.40 13.53 -3.97
N ARG A 112 9.09 12.34 -4.49
CA ARG A 112 7.86 11.60 -4.16
C ARG A 112 8.14 10.44 -3.22
N PRO A 113 7.15 10.07 -2.39
CA PRO A 113 7.31 9.07 -1.34
C PRO A 113 7.33 7.62 -1.84
N TYR A 114 7.33 7.38 -3.15
CA TYR A 114 7.12 6.05 -3.74
C TYR A 114 8.42 5.39 -4.18
N THR A 115 8.47 4.06 -4.04
CA THR A 115 9.51 3.18 -4.57
C THR A 115 8.88 1.89 -5.09
N ILE A 116 9.51 1.24 -6.08
CA ILE A 116 9.01 -0.05 -6.58
C ILE A 116 9.32 -1.13 -5.55
N SER A 117 8.28 -1.79 -5.03
CA SER A 117 8.43 -2.83 -4.01
C SER A 117 9.21 -4.03 -4.55
N ALA A 118 10.26 -4.41 -3.84
CA ALA A 118 11.07 -5.59 -4.16
C ALA A 118 10.45 -6.90 -3.66
N THR A 119 9.60 -6.82 -2.63
CA THR A 119 9.01 -7.98 -1.98
C THR A 119 7.64 -8.35 -2.54
N SER A 120 6.87 -7.35 -2.96
CA SER A 120 5.49 -7.52 -3.42
C SER A 120 5.36 -7.70 -4.93
N ASN A 121 6.46 -7.55 -5.69
CA ASN A 121 6.45 -7.74 -7.13
C ASN A 121 7.48 -8.78 -7.57
N LYS A 122 7.24 -9.29 -8.78
CA LYS A 122 8.21 -10.05 -9.53
C LYS A 122 8.29 -9.57 -10.97
N PHE A 123 9.44 -9.79 -11.56
CA PHE A 123 9.65 -9.60 -12.99
C PHE A 123 9.27 -10.88 -13.72
N ILE A 124 8.52 -10.72 -14.80
CA ILE A 124 8.13 -11.81 -15.71
C ILE A 124 8.67 -11.50 -17.12
N ALA A 125 9.25 -12.50 -17.77
CA ALA A 125 9.49 -12.46 -19.20
C ALA A 125 8.78 -13.62 -19.87
N ILE A 126 8.04 -13.32 -20.93
CA ILE A 126 7.26 -14.25 -21.76
C ILE A 126 7.89 -14.34 -23.13
N GLY A 127 8.00 -15.55 -23.64
CA GLY A 127 8.50 -15.86 -24.99
C GLY A 127 9.34 -17.12 -24.99
N CYS A 128 9.52 -17.70 -26.17
CA CYS A 128 10.43 -18.83 -26.35
C CYS A 128 11.81 -18.32 -26.76
N ASN A 129 12.87 -18.89 -26.18
CA ASN A 129 14.26 -18.47 -26.39
C ASN A 129 14.49 -16.98 -26.04
N THR A 130 13.84 -16.56 -24.96
CA THR A 130 13.74 -15.19 -24.51
C THR A 130 14.57 -14.96 -23.27
N MET A 131 15.34 -13.89 -23.24
CA MET A 131 15.98 -13.37 -22.05
C MET A 131 15.29 -12.06 -21.65
N GLY A 132 14.79 -12.02 -20.44
CA GLY A 132 14.32 -10.81 -19.80
C GLY A 132 15.33 -10.28 -18.79
N MET A 133 15.45 -8.95 -18.71
CA MET A 133 16.40 -8.28 -17.85
C MET A 133 15.82 -6.98 -17.31
N VAL A 134 16.12 -6.69 -16.06
CA VAL A 134 15.78 -5.43 -15.40
C VAL A 134 17.04 -4.74 -14.93
N THR A 135 17.18 -3.48 -15.27
CA THR A 135 18.33 -2.65 -14.88
C THR A 135 17.85 -1.39 -14.18
N SER A 136 18.70 -0.81 -13.36
CA SER A 136 18.57 0.58 -12.90
C SER A 136 19.55 1.44 -13.69
N THR A 137 19.24 2.71 -13.93
CA THR A 137 20.12 3.64 -14.61
C THR A 137 21.49 3.71 -13.94
N GLY A 138 22.54 3.49 -14.74
CA GLY A 138 23.93 3.55 -14.27
C GLY A 138 24.51 2.25 -13.68
N GLU A 139 23.72 1.19 -13.50
CA GLU A 139 24.21 -0.10 -12.97
C GLU A 139 24.13 -1.21 -14.04
N LEU A 140 25.12 -1.28 -14.92
CA LEU A 140 25.22 -2.34 -15.94
C LEU A 140 25.39 -3.76 -15.37
N MET A 141 25.70 -3.92 -14.08
CA MET A 141 26.15 -5.19 -13.51
C MET A 141 25.21 -5.84 -12.48
N SER A 142 24.21 -5.14 -11.97
CA SER A 142 23.24 -5.71 -11.01
C SER A 142 21.87 -5.97 -11.65
N SER A 143 21.85 -6.61 -12.81
CA SER A 143 20.60 -6.89 -13.50
C SER A 143 19.97 -8.17 -12.97
N ASN A 144 18.71 -8.08 -12.53
CA ASN A 144 17.90 -9.26 -12.39
C ASN A 144 17.52 -9.75 -13.79
N ARG A 145 17.87 -10.97 -14.09
CA ARG A 145 17.60 -11.57 -15.39
C ARG A 145 16.99 -12.96 -15.24
N CYS A 146 16.19 -13.34 -16.19
CA CYS A 146 15.73 -14.70 -16.35
C CYS A 146 15.72 -15.10 -17.84
N TYR A 147 15.74 -16.38 -18.09
CA TYR A 147 15.75 -16.96 -19.43
C TYR A 147 14.66 -18.01 -19.56
N SER A 148 13.92 -17.98 -20.67
CA SER A 148 12.96 -19.01 -21.02
C SER A 148 13.31 -19.64 -22.35
N ASN A 149 13.05 -20.94 -22.45
CA ASN A 149 13.28 -21.78 -23.62
C ASN A 149 12.00 -22.57 -23.90
N CYS A 150 11.78 -22.99 -25.16
CA CYS A 150 10.72 -23.92 -25.52
C CYS A 150 11.33 -25.02 -26.40
N PRO A 151 11.77 -26.13 -25.82
CA PRO A 151 12.32 -27.26 -26.59
C PRO A 151 11.32 -27.80 -27.61
N THR A 152 10.07 -27.96 -27.20
CA THR A 152 8.93 -28.32 -28.06
C THR A 152 7.69 -27.54 -27.61
N LYS A 153 6.68 -27.49 -28.47
CA LYS A 153 5.40 -26.81 -28.12
C LYS A 153 4.68 -27.53 -26.97
N GLU A 154 4.75 -28.84 -26.94
CA GLU A 154 4.12 -29.70 -25.94
C GLU A 154 4.76 -29.55 -24.55
N SER A 155 5.97 -29.00 -24.49
CA SER A 155 6.64 -28.71 -23.21
C SER A 155 6.08 -27.48 -22.47
N ILE A 156 5.27 -26.65 -23.15
CA ILE A 156 4.67 -25.44 -22.61
C ILE A 156 3.49 -25.82 -21.72
N VAL A 157 3.54 -25.39 -20.45
CA VAL A 157 2.51 -25.74 -19.44
C VAL A 157 1.86 -24.49 -18.89
N ASN A 158 0.54 -24.39 -19.05
CA ASN A 158 -0.26 -23.33 -18.46
C ASN A 158 -0.10 -23.30 -16.93
N GLY A 159 -0.02 -22.10 -16.35
CA GLY A 159 0.17 -21.89 -14.93
C GLY A 159 1.62 -22.04 -14.45
N SER A 160 2.56 -22.45 -15.33
CA SER A 160 3.96 -22.63 -14.98
C SER A 160 4.85 -21.59 -15.65
N CYS A 161 5.57 -20.82 -14.86
CA CYS A 161 6.58 -19.85 -15.32
C CYS A 161 7.99 -20.30 -14.87
N LYS A 162 8.37 -21.55 -15.26
CA LYS A 162 9.62 -22.22 -14.84
C LYS A 162 10.56 -22.44 -16.02
N HIS A 163 10.96 -21.34 -16.68
CA HIS A 163 11.92 -21.33 -17.80
C HIS A 163 11.43 -21.98 -19.10
N ILE A 164 10.14 -22.33 -19.24
CA ILE A 164 9.54 -22.83 -20.47
C ILE A 164 8.39 -21.92 -20.88
N GLY A 165 8.55 -21.16 -21.96
CA GLY A 165 7.61 -20.16 -22.44
C GLY A 165 7.50 -18.88 -21.59
N CYS A 166 7.91 -18.98 -20.35
CA CYS A 166 7.88 -17.91 -19.37
C CYS A 166 8.96 -18.13 -18.32
N CYS A 167 9.57 -17.05 -17.84
CA CYS A 167 10.47 -17.07 -16.68
C CYS A 167 10.19 -15.92 -15.73
N GLU A 168 10.61 -16.07 -14.48
CA GLU A 168 10.44 -15.05 -13.44
C GLU A 168 11.75 -14.75 -12.71
N ALA A 169 11.86 -13.51 -12.22
CA ALA A 169 12.93 -13.08 -11.34
C ALA A 169 12.39 -12.10 -10.28
N ARG A 170 12.97 -12.09 -9.10
CA ARG A 170 12.65 -11.13 -8.03
C ARG A 170 13.62 -9.95 -8.06
N LEU A 171 13.12 -8.76 -7.70
CA LEU A 171 13.99 -7.64 -7.42
C LEU A 171 14.78 -7.92 -6.14
N LEU A 172 16.06 -7.54 -6.15
CA LEU A 172 16.91 -7.68 -4.96
C LEU A 172 16.76 -6.53 -3.98
N GLN A 173 16.36 -5.36 -4.47
CA GLN A 173 16.23 -4.14 -3.68
C GLN A 173 15.08 -3.26 -4.22
N VAL A 174 14.50 -2.45 -3.34
CA VAL A 174 13.55 -1.39 -3.71
C VAL A 174 14.25 -0.34 -4.58
N ARG A 175 13.56 0.18 -5.57
CA ARG A 175 14.12 1.13 -6.57
C ARG A 175 13.12 2.23 -6.89
N LYS A 176 13.64 3.39 -7.30
CA LYS A 176 12.85 4.50 -7.86
C LYS A 176 12.84 4.51 -9.37
N GLU A 177 13.78 3.83 -9.97
CA GLU A 177 13.89 3.75 -11.41
C GLU A 177 14.23 2.33 -11.86
N LEU A 178 13.53 1.86 -12.88
CA LEU A 178 13.78 0.59 -13.53
C LEU A 178 13.58 0.71 -15.04
N GLN A 179 14.48 0.07 -15.79
CA GLN A 179 14.32 -0.19 -17.22
C GLN A 179 14.13 -1.68 -17.43
N ILE A 180 13.20 -2.03 -18.31
CA ILE A 180 12.85 -3.41 -18.62
C ILE A 180 13.30 -3.72 -20.03
N TYR A 181 14.08 -4.76 -20.17
CA TYR A 181 14.57 -5.25 -21.47
C TYR A 181 14.13 -6.68 -21.68
N VAL A 182 13.78 -6.98 -22.92
CA VAL A 182 13.59 -8.35 -23.39
C VAL A 182 14.31 -8.50 -24.72
N THR A 183 14.88 -9.67 -24.95
CA THR A 183 15.46 -10.06 -26.22
C THR A 183 15.12 -11.50 -26.53
N GLN A 184 15.03 -11.83 -27.80
CA GLN A 184 14.78 -13.17 -28.29
C GLN A 184 15.92 -13.58 -29.21
N PHE A 185 16.53 -14.72 -28.96
CA PHE A 185 17.70 -15.15 -29.71
C PHE A 185 17.36 -15.73 -31.07
N TYR A 186 16.23 -16.42 -31.14
CA TYR A 186 15.65 -16.92 -32.42
C TYR A 186 14.15 -17.15 -32.23
N THR A 187 13.42 -16.97 -33.33
CA THR A 187 11.97 -17.20 -33.37
C THR A 187 11.67 -18.70 -33.44
N ASN A 188 10.71 -19.14 -32.63
CA ASN A 188 10.22 -20.51 -32.65
C ASN A 188 8.70 -20.50 -32.47
N PHE A 189 8.18 -20.65 -31.25
CA PHE A 189 6.74 -20.72 -30.99
C PHE A 189 6.13 -19.38 -30.58
N SER A 190 6.94 -18.32 -30.46
CA SER A 190 6.48 -16.96 -30.20
C SER A 190 7.07 -15.98 -31.20
N GLU A 191 6.24 -15.09 -31.75
CA GLU A 191 6.69 -14.03 -32.66
C GLU A 191 7.37 -12.88 -31.95
N CYS A 192 6.92 -12.59 -30.72
CA CYS A 192 7.42 -11.53 -29.89
C CYS A 192 7.72 -12.06 -28.47
N SER A 193 8.56 -11.32 -27.78
CA SER A 193 8.81 -11.51 -26.37
C SER A 193 8.34 -10.30 -25.58
N TYR A 194 7.87 -10.53 -24.36
CA TYR A 194 7.34 -9.51 -23.47
C TYR A 194 8.01 -9.57 -22.09
N GLY A 195 8.16 -8.42 -21.45
CA GLY A 195 8.70 -8.34 -20.10
C GLY A 195 8.01 -7.26 -19.29
N PHE A 196 7.68 -7.54 -18.02
CA PHE A 196 6.96 -6.60 -17.17
C PHE A 196 7.14 -6.92 -15.68
N PHE A 197 6.90 -5.91 -14.86
CA PHE A 197 6.71 -6.12 -13.43
C PHE A 197 5.25 -6.37 -13.13
N VAL A 198 5.00 -7.29 -12.21
CA VAL A 198 3.65 -7.63 -11.77
C VAL A 198 3.65 -7.95 -10.29
N GLU A 199 2.56 -7.62 -9.61
CA GLU A 199 2.29 -8.03 -8.24
C GLU A 199 2.39 -9.56 -8.11
N ASP A 200 3.13 -10.03 -7.13
CA ASP A 200 3.35 -11.47 -6.93
C ASP A 200 2.02 -12.21 -6.72
N GLY A 201 1.82 -13.28 -7.46
CA GLY A 201 0.59 -14.07 -7.46
C GLY A 201 -0.55 -13.53 -8.34
N SER A 202 -0.45 -12.31 -8.90
CA SER A 202 -1.53 -11.74 -9.72
C SER A 202 -1.51 -12.16 -11.20
N TYR A 203 -0.41 -12.73 -11.68
CA TYR A 203 -0.25 -13.21 -13.05
C TYR A 203 -0.09 -14.73 -13.09
N ILE A 204 -0.84 -15.35 -14.00
CA ILE A 204 -0.78 -16.78 -14.29
C ILE A 204 -0.52 -16.95 -15.78
N PHE A 205 0.63 -17.50 -16.14
CA PHE A 205 1.05 -17.73 -17.52
C PHE A 205 0.10 -18.67 -18.26
N ARG A 206 -0.20 -18.33 -19.51
CA ARG A 206 -0.97 -19.15 -20.45
C ARG A 206 -0.21 -19.28 -21.77
N GLU A 207 -0.32 -20.42 -22.44
CA GLU A 207 0.28 -20.63 -23.75
C GLU A 207 -0.18 -19.56 -24.77
N SER A 208 -1.43 -19.10 -24.68
CA SER A 208 -1.96 -18.01 -25.51
C SER A 208 -1.19 -16.71 -25.36
N ASP A 209 -0.53 -16.48 -24.22
CA ASP A 209 0.24 -15.25 -23.97
C ASP A 209 1.50 -15.17 -24.85
N LEU A 210 1.94 -16.29 -25.44
CA LEU A 210 3.02 -16.32 -26.43
C LEU A 210 2.62 -15.71 -27.76
N LEU A 211 1.32 -15.62 -28.06
CA LEU A 211 0.80 -15.15 -29.33
C LEU A 211 0.19 -13.75 -29.24
N ASP A 212 -0.50 -13.43 -28.15
CA ASP A 212 -1.35 -12.24 -28.08
C ASP A 212 -1.36 -11.57 -26.69
N PHE A 213 -0.19 -11.52 -26.02
CA PHE A 213 -0.12 -10.99 -24.64
C PHE A 213 -0.52 -9.52 -24.52
N ASP A 214 -0.07 -8.65 -25.43
CA ASP A 214 -0.23 -7.19 -25.33
C ASP A 214 -1.68 -6.70 -25.49
N LYS A 215 -2.57 -7.49 -26.08
CA LYS A 215 -3.97 -7.12 -26.30
C LYS A 215 -4.87 -7.38 -25.08
N THR A 216 -4.46 -8.26 -24.18
CA THR A 216 -5.29 -8.74 -23.07
C THR A 216 -4.71 -8.45 -21.69
N ALA A 217 -3.48 -7.99 -21.63
CA ALA A 217 -2.77 -7.84 -20.36
C ALA A 217 -3.33 -6.70 -19.50
N LYS A 218 -3.76 -7.05 -18.30
CA LYS A 218 -4.02 -6.10 -17.21
C LYS A 218 -2.95 -6.32 -16.15
N ILE A 219 -1.92 -5.49 -16.17
CA ILE A 219 -0.78 -5.61 -15.27
C ILE A 219 -0.88 -4.56 -14.17
N SER A 220 -0.75 -5.02 -12.93
CA SER A 220 -0.63 -4.15 -11.76
C SER A 220 0.69 -4.37 -11.03
N THR A 221 1.24 -3.29 -10.50
CA THR A 221 2.51 -3.29 -9.76
C THR A 221 2.29 -2.64 -8.38
N ARG A 222 2.99 -3.11 -7.38
CA ARG A 222 3.01 -2.54 -6.03
C ARG A 222 4.15 -1.53 -5.90
N LEU A 223 3.81 -0.35 -5.43
CA LEU A 223 4.79 0.64 -4.98
C LEU A 223 4.74 0.73 -3.47
N GLU A 224 5.88 0.70 -2.81
CA GLU A 224 6.00 1.06 -1.41
C GLU A 224 5.97 2.57 -1.26
N TRP A 225 5.43 3.08 -0.16
CA TRP A 225 5.48 4.50 0.17
C TRP A 225 6.01 4.71 1.58
N SER A 226 6.63 5.86 1.81
CA SER A 226 7.19 6.24 3.11
C SER A 226 7.08 7.74 3.31
N ILE A 227 6.86 8.18 4.54
CA ILE A 227 7.02 9.60 4.90
C ILE A 227 8.52 9.92 4.90
N GLY A 228 8.92 11.01 4.26
CA GLY A 228 10.33 11.42 4.22
C GLY A 228 10.89 11.77 5.60
N GLY A 229 12.18 11.50 5.81
CA GLY A 229 12.85 11.71 7.09
C GLY A 229 13.09 10.43 7.88
N SER A 230 13.11 10.53 9.20
CA SER A 230 13.43 9.42 10.13
C SER A 230 12.48 9.46 11.32
N CYS A 231 12.33 8.33 12.01
CA CYS A 231 11.54 8.26 13.25
C CYS A 231 12.06 9.18 14.37
N PHE A 232 13.37 9.48 14.38
CA PHE A 232 14.00 10.30 15.42
C PHE A 232 14.94 11.35 14.83
N HIS A 233 14.99 12.52 15.45
CA HIS A 233 16.05 13.51 15.21
C HIS A 233 17.39 13.01 15.75
N PRO A 234 18.52 13.54 15.21
CA PRO A 234 19.79 13.42 15.89
C PRO A 234 19.67 13.95 17.33
N GLY A 235 19.86 13.10 18.34
CA GLY A 235 19.60 13.44 19.74
C GLY A 235 18.41 12.69 20.36
N GLY A 236 17.72 11.86 19.61
CA GLY A 236 16.71 10.90 20.10
C GLY A 236 15.30 11.45 20.27
N ALA A 237 15.05 12.75 19.98
CA ALA A 237 13.69 13.28 20.00
C ALA A 237 12.85 12.73 18.84
N PRO A 238 11.54 12.48 19.04
CA PRO A 238 10.65 12.08 17.94
C PRO A 238 10.66 13.09 16.79
N ALA A 239 10.83 12.62 15.58
CA ALA A 239 10.86 13.44 14.35
C ALA A 239 9.72 13.10 13.39
N HIS A 240 8.71 12.37 13.88
CA HIS A 240 7.66 11.79 13.05
C HIS A 240 6.30 12.44 13.27
N ILE A 241 5.41 12.25 12.30
CA ILE A 241 4.00 12.68 12.33
C ILE A 241 3.06 11.56 12.84
N CYS A 242 3.60 10.48 13.41
CA CYS A 242 2.79 9.40 13.94
C CYS A 242 1.94 9.89 15.12
N ALA A 243 0.65 9.57 15.08
CA ALA A 243 -0.31 9.93 16.12
C ALA A 243 -0.17 9.03 17.36
N ASP A 244 -1.07 9.21 18.34
CA ASP A 244 -1.09 8.41 19.56
C ASP A 244 -1.33 6.93 19.28
N ASN A 245 -0.85 6.06 20.18
CA ASN A 245 -0.98 4.61 20.11
C ASN A 245 -0.40 4.00 18.82
N THR A 246 0.70 4.58 18.35
CA THR A 246 1.41 4.13 17.14
C THR A 246 2.85 3.73 17.44
N SER A 247 3.41 2.92 16.55
CA SER A 247 4.85 2.70 16.42
C SER A 247 5.36 3.32 15.13
N CYS A 248 6.61 3.81 15.17
CA CYS A 248 7.31 4.32 14.01
C CYS A 248 8.41 3.35 13.61
N ALA A 249 8.50 3.02 12.31
CA ALA A 249 9.54 2.19 11.75
C ALA A 249 10.24 2.88 10.58
N ASN A 250 11.57 2.96 10.62
CA ASN A 250 12.35 3.46 9.50
C ASN A 250 12.30 2.49 8.31
N THR A 251 12.31 3.04 7.11
CA THR A 251 12.36 2.33 5.83
C THR A 251 13.58 2.79 5.03
N SER A 252 13.82 2.23 3.85
CA SER A 252 14.94 2.63 2.99
C SER A 252 14.88 4.10 2.54
N TYR A 253 13.68 4.70 2.48
CA TYR A 253 13.46 6.05 1.96
C TYR A 253 12.64 6.95 2.90
N GLY A 254 12.65 6.67 4.19
CA GLY A 254 11.92 7.45 5.19
C GLY A 254 11.41 6.59 6.33
N TYR A 255 10.16 6.81 6.76
CA TYR A 255 9.55 6.05 7.85
C TYR A 255 8.05 5.81 7.61
N ARG A 256 7.48 4.88 8.36
CA ARG A 256 6.04 4.58 8.41
C ARG A 256 5.55 4.47 9.84
N CYS A 257 4.29 4.86 10.05
CA CYS A 257 3.58 4.67 11.31
C CYS A 257 2.62 3.48 11.20
N THR A 258 2.49 2.73 12.27
CA THR A 258 1.50 1.63 12.40
C THR A 258 0.84 1.73 13.75
N CYS A 259 -0.44 1.35 13.87
CA CYS A 259 -1.07 1.24 15.18
C CYS A 259 -0.39 0.15 16.01
N LEU A 260 -0.27 0.38 17.32
CA LEU A 260 0.19 -0.64 18.26
C LEU A 260 -0.75 -1.86 18.28
N ASN A 261 -0.24 -2.99 18.74
CA ASN A 261 -1.04 -4.21 18.89
C ASN A 261 -2.27 -3.92 19.78
N GLY A 262 -3.45 -4.36 19.35
CA GLY A 262 -4.72 -4.09 20.03
C GLY A 262 -5.38 -2.76 19.65
N TYR A 263 -4.75 -1.98 18.76
CA TYR A 263 -5.31 -0.72 18.26
C TYR A 263 -5.59 -0.81 16.75
N LYS A 264 -6.66 -0.13 16.29
CA LYS A 264 -7.05 -0.03 14.89
C LYS A 264 -7.43 1.41 14.55
N GLY A 265 -7.16 1.83 13.32
CA GLY A 265 -7.45 3.17 12.84
C GLY A 265 -6.39 3.68 11.90
N ASN A 266 -6.33 5.00 11.74
CA ASN A 266 -5.31 5.63 10.91
C ASN A 266 -4.15 6.13 11.78
N PRO A 267 -2.92 5.59 11.62
CA PRO A 267 -1.78 5.94 12.47
C PRO A 267 -1.24 7.37 12.27
N TYR A 268 -1.80 8.11 11.33
CA TYR A 268 -1.44 9.49 11.01
C TYR A 268 -2.50 10.51 11.46
N LEU A 269 -3.60 10.06 12.07
CA LEU A 269 -4.68 10.91 12.56
C LEU A 269 -4.83 10.82 14.08
N TYR A 270 -5.24 11.93 14.69
CA TYR A 270 -5.52 12.01 16.12
C TYR A 270 -7.00 11.80 16.43
N GLY A 271 -7.30 11.58 17.72
CA GLY A 271 -8.67 11.44 18.20
C GLY A 271 -9.38 10.20 17.65
N SER A 272 -10.69 10.29 17.42
CA SER A 272 -11.54 9.15 17.03
C SER A 272 -11.20 8.50 15.68
N GLN A 273 -10.47 9.19 14.82
CA GLN A 273 -10.02 8.67 13.52
C GLN A 273 -8.62 8.00 13.62
N GLY A 274 -7.90 8.23 14.70
CA GLY A 274 -6.58 7.65 14.98
C GLY A 274 -6.64 6.20 15.43
N CYS A 275 -5.54 5.72 15.99
CA CYS A 275 -5.44 4.36 16.51
C CYS A 275 -6.24 4.22 17.81
N GLN A 276 -7.39 3.57 17.75
CA GLN A 276 -8.28 3.30 18.87
C GLN A 276 -8.13 1.86 19.35
N GLY A 277 -8.17 1.67 20.67
CA GLY A 277 -8.14 0.34 21.27
C GLY A 277 -9.32 -0.53 20.80
N THR A 278 -9.03 -1.75 20.41
CA THR A 278 -10.07 -2.75 20.10
C THR A 278 -10.49 -3.43 21.38
N LEU A 279 -11.78 -3.35 21.75
CA LEU A 279 -12.33 -4.12 22.87
C LEU A 279 -12.26 -5.60 22.52
N SER A 280 -11.32 -6.34 23.12
CA SER A 280 -11.35 -7.80 23.10
C SER A 280 -12.31 -8.27 24.18
N LEU A 281 -13.54 -8.67 23.80
CA LEU A 281 -14.44 -9.39 24.68
C LEU A 281 -13.87 -10.82 24.86
N VAL A 282 -13.17 -11.04 25.97
CA VAL A 282 -12.80 -12.40 26.39
C VAL A 282 -13.99 -12.96 27.15
N LEU A 283 -14.75 -13.85 26.53
CA LEU A 283 -15.80 -14.62 27.18
C LEU A 283 -15.12 -15.75 27.98
N TYR A 284 -15.04 -15.61 29.28
CA TYR A 284 -14.73 -16.73 30.17
C TYR A 284 -15.98 -17.57 30.36
N VAL A 285 -16.02 -18.74 29.74
CA VAL A 285 -17.02 -19.75 30.04
C VAL A 285 -16.52 -20.55 31.25
N ASN A 286 -17.09 -20.30 32.43
CA ASN A 286 -16.85 -21.14 33.60
C ASN A 286 -17.58 -22.48 33.40
N VAL A 287 -16.86 -23.48 32.91
CA VAL A 287 -17.35 -24.85 32.82
C VAL A 287 -17.18 -25.49 34.20
N GLN A 288 -18.29 -25.78 34.89
CA GLN A 288 -18.25 -26.59 36.12
C GLN A 288 -17.65 -27.98 35.82
N PRO A 289 -16.78 -28.52 36.70
CA PRO A 289 -16.19 -29.84 36.48
C PRO A 289 -17.24 -30.93 36.59
N GLY A 290 -17.56 -31.54 35.46
CA GLY A 290 -18.53 -32.66 35.41
C GLY A 290 -18.98 -33.10 34.02
N LEU A 291 -18.53 -32.48 32.95
CA LEU A 291 -18.82 -32.95 31.58
C LEU A 291 -17.51 -33.15 30.81
N GLN A 292 -17.28 -34.42 30.48
CA GLN A 292 -16.15 -34.89 29.68
C GLN A 292 -16.09 -34.25 28.30
N GLU A 293 -14.85 -34.04 27.85
CA GLU A 293 -14.33 -33.85 26.51
C GLU A 293 -15.33 -33.84 25.34
N MET A 294 -15.43 -32.68 24.71
CA MET A 294 -15.57 -32.58 23.25
C MET A 294 -14.59 -31.51 22.78
N GLU A 295 -13.36 -31.94 22.53
CA GLU A 295 -12.50 -31.33 21.54
C GLU A 295 -13.06 -31.73 20.18
N GLU A 296 -13.46 -30.72 19.37
CA GLU A 296 -13.18 -30.63 17.95
C GLU A 296 -14.07 -29.56 17.29
N LEU A 297 -13.40 -28.74 16.46
CA LEU A 297 -13.97 -27.92 15.39
C LEU A 297 -14.70 -26.64 15.79
N MET A 298 -13.96 -25.56 15.96
CA MET A 298 -14.52 -24.21 15.79
C MET A 298 -14.15 -23.65 14.41
N GLU A 299 -15.08 -23.78 13.47
CA GLU A 299 -15.16 -22.91 12.29
C GLU A 299 -15.81 -21.56 12.66
N PRO A 300 -15.44 -20.43 12.02
CA PRO A 300 -15.97 -19.11 12.36
C PRO A 300 -17.28 -18.85 11.61
N ALA A 301 -18.39 -19.34 12.10
CA ALA A 301 -19.74 -18.83 11.87
C ALA A 301 -20.81 -19.74 12.51
N ALA A 302 -21.10 -19.55 13.79
CA ALA A 302 -22.30 -20.12 14.37
C ALA A 302 -22.98 -19.10 15.28
N VAL A 303 -24.17 -18.67 14.88
CA VAL A 303 -25.12 -17.97 15.75
C VAL A 303 -25.69 -19.01 16.70
N TRP A 304 -25.37 -18.88 18.00
CA TRP A 304 -25.91 -19.74 19.03
C TRP A 304 -27.15 -19.13 19.68
N ASN A 305 -28.24 -19.82 19.61
CA ASN A 305 -29.45 -19.54 20.36
C ASN A 305 -29.36 -20.30 21.70
N MET A 306 -29.00 -19.63 22.78
CA MET A 306 -28.91 -20.23 24.11
C MET A 306 -30.17 -19.93 24.90
N LYS A 307 -30.93 -20.97 25.19
CA LYS A 307 -31.89 -21.00 26.31
C LYS A 307 -31.13 -21.36 27.58
N SER A 308 -31.16 -20.42 28.55
CA SER A 308 -30.99 -20.67 29.97
C SER A 308 -29.61 -21.21 30.43
N SER A 309 -28.63 -20.33 30.59
CA SER A 309 -27.57 -20.43 31.61
C SER A 309 -27.12 -19.03 31.97
N LYS A 310 -26.99 -18.73 33.26
CA LYS A 310 -26.60 -17.42 33.77
C LYS A 310 -25.20 -17.07 33.29
N CYS A 311 -25.08 -16.07 32.41
CA CYS A 311 -23.84 -15.52 31.95
C CYS A 311 -23.52 -14.28 32.76
N GLN A 312 -22.40 -14.27 33.49
CA GLN A 312 -21.83 -13.03 34.06
C GLN A 312 -20.81 -12.45 33.10
N ILE A 313 -21.05 -11.22 32.67
CA ILE A 313 -20.14 -10.45 31.81
C ILE A 313 -19.27 -9.60 32.74
N GLN A 314 -17.97 -9.84 32.76
CA GLN A 314 -16.98 -8.93 33.35
C GLN A 314 -16.21 -8.23 32.24
N SER A 315 -16.32 -6.91 32.18
CA SER A 315 -15.50 -6.06 31.31
C SER A 315 -14.25 -5.60 32.07
N GLN A 316 -13.07 -5.94 31.60
CA GLN A 316 -11.84 -5.30 32.04
C GLN A 316 -11.44 -4.24 31.02
N GLN A 317 -11.39 -2.97 31.44
CA GLN A 317 -10.74 -1.90 30.73
C GLN A 317 -9.25 -1.93 31.10
N PHE A 318 -8.40 -2.09 30.12
CA PHE A 318 -6.98 -1.80 30.25
C PHE A 318 -6.76 -0.33 29.89
N SER A 319 -6.27 0.42 30.86
CA SER A 319 -5.80 1.80 30.73
C SER A 319 -4.36 1.84 30.16
#